data_7360c3064b1322cb2f141f874da73e3b
#
_entry.id   7360c3064b1322cb2f141f874da73e3b
#
_cell.length_a   1.000
_cell.length_b   1.000
_cell.length_c   1.000
_cell.angle_alpha   90.00
_cell.angle_beta   90.00
_cell.angle_gamma   90.00
#
_symmetry.space_group_name_H-M   'P 1'
#
loop_
_entity.id
_entity.type
_entity.pdbx_description
1 polymer ?
#
loop_
_entity_poly.entity_id
_entity_poly.type
_entity_poly.pdbx_seq_one_letter_code
_entity_poly.pdbx_strand_id
1 'polypeptide(L)'
;HDHAVGHCSRCNTIIEPMVSKQWFVDMKPLAEPALKVVKEHEVEFVPERFTKTYVNWLENIRDWTISRQLWWGHRIPAWYCDDCGETIVSREDITECPHCHGHVTQDPDVLDTWFSSGLWPFATMGWPKQTPELKQWYPTSVLVTGYDIIFFWVARMIFMALEFEHEIPFKHVFIHGLVRDSQGRKMSKSLGNGINPLEVI
;
A
#
# COMPACT_ATOMS: atom_id res chain seq x y z
N HIS A 1 24.18 -29.00 6.95
CA HIS A 1 23.14 -28.65 5.98
C HIS A 1 23.28 -27.18 5.58
N ASP A 2 23.49 -26.94 4.31
CA ASP A 2 23.46 -25.60 3.77
C ASP A 2 22.00 -25.15 3.73
N HIS A 3 21.69 -24.01 4.38
CA HIS A 3 20.37 -23.37 4.28
C HIS A 3 20.54 -21.86 4.22
N ALA A 4 19.61 -21.21 3.53
CA ALA A 4 19.63 -19.76 3.41
C ALA A 4 19.13 -19.12 4.72
N VAL A 5 19.91 -18.19 5.25
CA VAL A 5 19.57 -17.40 6.42
C VAL A 5 19.26 -15.97 5.96
N GLY A 6 18.11 -15.43 6.39
CA GLY A 6 17.74 -14.06 6.09
C GLY A 6 18.65 -13.06 6.82
N HIS A 7 19.08 -12.03 6.11
CA HIS A 7 19.87 -10.94 6.66
C HIS A 7 19.19 -9.59 6.43
N CYS A 8 19.34 -8.68 7.37
CA CYS A 8 18.86 -7.31 7.24
C CYS A 8 19.58 -6.62 6.06
N SER A 9 18.82 -6.06 5.12
CA SER A 9 19.34 -5.36 3.94
C SER A 9 20.12 -4.07 4.27
N ARG A 10 20.05 -3.59 5.50
CA ARG A 10 20.72 -2.37 5.95
C ARG A 10 22.02 -2.64 6.71
N CYS A 11 21.96 -3.49 7.71
CA CYS A 11 23.09 -3.75 8.60
C CYS A 11 23.66 -5.15 8.50
N ASN A 12 23.11 -6.00 7.62
CA ASN A 12 23.54 -7.39 7.38
C ASN A 12 23.48 -8.31 8.63
N THR A 13 22.75 -7.89 9.69
CA THR A 13 22.50 -8.75 10.85
C THR A 13 21.55 -9.88 10.47
N ILE A 14 21.75 -11.06 11.04
CA ILE A 14 20.84 -12.21 10.88
C ILE A 14 19.46 -11.84 11.41
N ILE A 15 18.43 -12.16 10.64
CA ILE A 15 17.03 -11.95 11.02
C ILE A 15 16.54 -13.19 11.74
N GLU A 16 16.05 -13.00 12.97
CA GLU A 16 15.37 -14.02 13.76
C GLU A 16 13.87 -13.74 13.76
N PRO A 17 13.04 -14.58 13.09
CA PRO A 17 11.59 -14.38 13.07
C PRO A 17 10.99 -14.45 14.47
N MET A 18 10.19 -13.45 14.83
CA MET A 18 9.51 -13.37 16.12
C MET A 18 8.03 -13.05 15.90
N VAL A 19 7.16 -13.74 16.64
CA VAL A 19 5.71 -13.47 16.60
C VAL A 19 5.41 -12.25 17.46
N SER A 20 4.66 -11.30 16.90
CA SER A 20 4.19 -10.11 17.62
C SER A 20 2.78 -9.74 17.18
N LYS A 21 2.08 -8.92 17.98
CA LYS A 21 0.79 -8.35 17.59
C LYS A 21 0.99 -7.42 16.41
N GLN A 22 0.12 -7.54 15.41
CA GLN A 22 0.17 -6.73 14.20
C GLN A 22 -1.25 -6.36 13.79
N TRP A 23 -1.40 -5.23 13.11
CA TRP A 23 -2.64 -4.85 12.44
C TRP A 23 -2.69 -5.47 11.06
N PHE A 24 -3.84 -6.06 10.74
CA PHE A 24 -4.09 -6.70 9.44
C PHE A 24 -5.33 -6.11 8.79
N VAL A 25 -5.30 -6.03 7.48
CA VAL A 25 -6.49 -5.86 6.65
C VAL A 25 -6.92 -7.23 6.16
N ASP A 26 -8.19 -7.59 6.40
CA ASP A 26 -8.81 -8.76 5.76
C ASP A 26 -8.94 -8.46 4.26
N MET A 27 -8.15 -9.16 3.47
CA MET A 27 -8.02 -8.88 2.05
C MET A 27 -9.07 -9.55 1.18
N LYS A 28 -9.73 -10.60 1.65
CA LYS A 28 -10.67 -11.34 0.83
C LYS A 28 -11.85 -10.50 0.33
N PRO A 29 -12.57 -9.76 1.18
CA PRO A 29 -13.68 -8.91 0.74
C PRO A 29 -13.26 -7.78 -0.21
N LEU A 30 -12.00 -7.31 -0.11
CA LEU A 30 -11.46 -6.28 -1.00
C LEU A 30 -10.96 -6.83 -2.33
N ALA A 31 -10.46 -8.05 -2.34
CA ALA A 31 -9.93 -8.70 -3.53
C ALA A 31 -11.04 -9.11 -4.51
N GLU A 32 -12.19 -9.56 -4.03
CA GLU A 32 -13.30 -10.01 -4.87
C GLU A 32 -13.79 -8.94 -5.85
N PRO A 33 -14.17 -7.70 -5.42
CA PRO A 33 -14.55 -6.64 -6.34
C PRO A 33 -13.39 -6.18 -7.23
N ALA A 34 -12.16 -6.15 -6.72
CA ALA A 34 -10.98 -5.78 -7.49
C ALA A 34 -10.63 -6.78 -8.61
N LEU A 35 -10.90 -8.07 -8.40
CA LEU A 35 -10.82 -9.09 -9.44
C LEU A 35 -11.93 -8.92 -10.48
N LYS A 36 -13.14 -8.63 -10.03
CA LYS A 36 -14.31 -8.49 -10.88
C LYS A 36 -14.11 -7.41 -11.93
N VAL A 37 -13.75 -6.19 -11.53
CA VAL A 37 -13.61 -5.04 -12.46
C VAL A 37 -12.54 -5.26 -13.54
N VAL A 38 -11.51 -6.09 -13.26
CA VAL A 38 -10.49 -6.45 -14.25
C VAL A 38 -10.97 -7.59 -15.16
N LYS A 39 -11.65 -8.59 -14.62
CA LYS A 39 -12.23 -9.69 -15.41
C LYS A 39 -13.37 -9.23 -16.33
N GLU A 40 -14.10 -8.18 -15.94
CA GLU A 40 -15.17 -7.56 -16.73
C GLU A 40 -14.69 -6.43 -17.66
N HIS A 41 -13.37 -6.20 -17.76
CA HIS A 41 -12.75 -5.17 -18.60
C HIS A 41 -13.13 -3.73 -18.24
N GLU A 42 -13.57 -3.46 -17.01
CA GLU A 42 -13.74 -2.09 -16.54
C GLU A 42 -12.38 -1.42 -16.28
N VAL A 43 -11.40 -2.21 -15.82
CA VAL A 43 -9.99 -1.82 -15.71
C VAL A 43 -9.15 -2.74 -16.60
N GLU A 44 -8.38 -2.16 -17.51
CA GLU A 44 -7.58 -2.88 -18.50
C GLU A 44 -6.08 -2.60 -18.33
N PHE A 45 -5.27 -3.65 -18.42
CA PHE A 45 -3.80 -3.54 -18.40
C PHE A 45 -3.24 -3.47 -19.82
N VAL A 46 -2.35 -2.51 -20.04
CA VAL A 46 -1.62 -2.36 -21.30
C VAL A 46 -0.12 -2.47 -21.02
N PRO A 47 0.58 -3.51 -21.53
CA PRO A 47 0.07 -4.64 -22.35
C PRO A 47 -0.75 -5.64 -21.52
N GLU A 48 -1.70 -6.30 -22.18
CA GLU A 48 -2.66 -7.23 -21.60
C GLU A 48 -2.04 -8.38 -20.79
N ARG A 49 -0.82 -8.79 -21.13
CA ARG A 49 -0.09 -9.86 -20.41
C ARG A 49 -0.02 -9.66 -18.89
N PHE A 50 -0.08 -8.41 -18.41
CA PHE A 50 -0.05 -8.09 -16.98
C PHE A 50 -1.36 -8.35 -16.27
N THR A 51 -2.48 -8.48 -16.99
CA THR A 51 -3.77 -8.91 -16.43
C THR A 51 -3.64 -10.24 -15.71
N LYS A 52 -2.99 -11.23 -16.34
CA LYS A 52 -2.75 -12.54 -15.72
C LYS A 52 -1.92 -12.43 -14.43
N THR A 53 -0.93 -11.56 -14.42
CA THR A 53 -0.07 -11.32 -13.26
C THR A 53 -0.87 -10.74 -12.09
N TYR A 54 -1.71 -9.74 -12.36
CA TYR A 54 -2.60 -9.12 -11.38
C TYR A 54 -3.62 -10.11 -10.82
N VAL A 55 -4.33 -10.83 -11.71
CA VAL A 55 -5.37 -11.79 -11.34
C VAL A 55 -4.80 -12.90 -10.47
N ASN A 56 -3.70 -13.53 -10.87
CA ASN A 56 -3.07 -14.60 -10.10
C ASN A 56 -2.66 -14.15 -8.69
N TRP A 57 -2.21 -12.92 -8.54
CA TRP A 57 -1.82 -12.41 -7.24
C TRP A 57 -3.02 -12.20 -6.33
N LEU A 58 -4.10 -11.59 -6.83
CA LEU A 58 -5.32 -11.36 -6.05
C LEU A 58 -6.08 -12.65 -5.72
N GLU A 59 -6.10 -13.63 -6.61
CA GLU A 59 -6.72 -14.94 -6.33
C GLU A 59 -6.02 -15.70 -5.20
N ASN A 60 -4.74 -15.41 -4.95
CA ASN A 60 -3.94 -16.04 -3.90
C ASN A 60 -3.55 -15.05 -2.79
N ILE A 61 -4.26 -13.94 -2.68
CA ILE A 61 -3.93 -12.90 -1.71
C ILE A 61 -4.10 -13.39 -0.28
N ARG A 62 -3.20 -12.92 0.59
CA ARG A 62 -3.26 -13.11 2.03
C ARG A 62 -3.52 -11.79 2.71
N ASP A 63 -3.98 -11.85 3.95
CA ASP A 63 -4.21 -10.66 4.76
C ASP A 63 -2.96 -9.78 4.81
N TRP A 64 -3.19 -8.50 4.67
CA TRP A 64 -2.12 -7.52 4.57
C TRP A 64 -1.79 -6.94 5.93
N THR A 65 -0.59 -7.24 6.43
CA THR A 65 -0.06 -6.61 7.63
C THR A 65 0.25 -5.14 7.34
N ILE A 66 -0.42 -4.22 8.00
CA ILE A 66 -0.31 -2.78 7.77
C ILE A 66 0.51 -2.03 8.81
N SER A 67 0.83 -2.64 9.94
CA SER A 67 1.70 -2.05 10.97
C SER A 67 3.18 -2.21 10.65
N ARG A 68 3.97 -1.18 10.94
CA ARG A 68 5.43 -1.14 10.78
C ARG A 68 6.08 -0.56 12.02
N GLN A 69 7.15 -1.20 12.49
CA GLN A 69 7.96 -0.79 13.65
C GLN A 69 9.04 0.19 13.17
N LEU A 70 8.62 1.37 12.73
CA LEU A 70 9.48 2.43 12.20
C LEU A 70 9.37 3.69 13.07
N TRP A 71 10.44 4.44 13.15
CA TRP A 71 10.46 5.73 13.85
C TRP A 71 9.62 6.81 13.14
N TRP A 72 9.60 6.79 11.82
CA TRP A 72 8.94 7.81 10.99
C TRP A 72 7.82 7.21 10.15
N GLY A 73 6.67 7.82 10.20
CA GLY A 73 5.49 7.44 9.41
C GLY A 73 4.19 7.95 10.00
N HIS A 74 3.06 7.57 9.40
CA HIS A 74 1.73 7.84 9.93
C HIS A 74 1.47 6.87 11.09
N ARG A 75 1.32 7.37 12.29
CA ARG A 75 1.00 6.55 13.46
C ARG A 75 -0.37 5.90 13.30
N ILE A 76 -0.49 4.67 13.76
CA ILE A 76 -1.77 3.97 13.80
C ILE A 76 -2.70 4.70 14.76
N PRO A 77 -3.92 5.11 14.31
CA PRO A 77 -4.85 5.90 15.10
C PRO A 77 -5.65 5.01 16.08
N ALA A 78 -4.93 4.23 16.87
CA ALA A 78 -5.48 3.33 17.88
C ALA A 78 -4.80 3.57 19.23
N TRP A 79 -5.57 3.44 20.30
CA TRP A 79 -5.14 3.60 21.69
C TRP A 79 -5.59 2.39 22.50
N TYR A 80 -4.75 1.99 23.42
CA TYR A 80 -5.00 0.89 24.35
C TYR A 80 -5.24 1.46 25.75
N CYS A 81 -6.34 1.09 26.39
CA CYS A 81 -6.63 1.48 27.75
C CYS A 81 -5.87 0.57 28.72
N ASP A 82 -5.09 1.17 29.62
CA ASP A 82 -4.28 0.43 30.59
C ASP A 82 -5.15 -0.18 31.71
N ASP A 83 -6.36 0.39 31.95
CA ASP A 83 -7.23 -0.05 33.05
C ASP A 83 -8.25 -1.11 32.61
N CYS A 84 -8.96 -0.91 31.50
CA CYS A 84 -10.01 -1.84 31.07
C CYS A 84 -9.58 -2.74 29.88
N GLY A 85 -8.42 -2.50 29.27
CA GLY A 85 -7.91 -3.29 28.16
C GLY A 85 -8.61 -3.02 26.82
N GLU A 86 -9.47 -2.01 26.74
CA GLU A 86 -10.20 -1.65 25.52
C GLU A 86 -9.26 -1.08 24.46
N THR A 87 -9.51 -1.43 23.21
CA THR A 87 -8.82 -0.85 22.05
C THR A 87 -9.71 0.17 21.37
N ILE A 88 -9.30 1.42 21.38
CA ILE A 88 -10.06 2.55 20.86
C ILE A 88 -9.42 3.02 19.54
N VAL A 89 -10.22 3.12 18.49
CA VAL A 89 -9.80 3.74 17.22
C VAL A 89 -10.46 5.11 17.09
N SER A 90 -9.68 6.15 16.86
CA SER A 90 -10.19 7.53 16.80
C SER A 90 -9.51 8.31 15.67
N ARG A 91 -10.24 9.28 15.09
CA ARG A 91 -9.69 10.26 14.14
C ARG A 91 -8.91 11.38 14.81
N GLU A 92 -9.16 11.60 16.07
CA GLU A 92 -8.54 12.63 16.89
C GLU A 92 -7.74 11.97 18.01
N ASP A 93 -6.71 12.65 18.47
CA ASP A 93 -5.93 12.18 19.61
C ASP A 93 -6.82 12.18 20.87
N ILE A 94 -6.79 11.06 21.60
CA ILE A 94 -7.52 10.91 22.85
C ILE A 94 -6.54 10.88 24.03
N THR A 95 -6.98 11.47 25.13
CA THR A 95 -6.18 11.57 26.37
C THR A 95 -6.65 10.64 27.47
N GLU A 96 -7.89 10.15 27.36
CA GLU A 96 -8.50 9.22 28.32
C GLU A 96 -9.42 8.22 27.63
N CYS A 97 -9.64 7.09 28.25
CA CYS A 97 -10.55 6.06 27.76
C CYS A 97 -12.01 6.55 27.80
N PRO A 98 -12.75 6.50 26.69
CA PRO A 98 -14.16 6.91 26.69
C PRO A 98 -15.08 6.00 27.49
N HIS A 99 -14.62 4.79 27.86
CA HIS A 99 -15.41 3.81 28.62
C HIS A 99 -15.20 3.87 30.12
N CYS A 100 -13.95 4.03 30.57
CA CYS A 100 -13.62 3.98 32.02
C CYS A 100 -12.86 5.20 32.54
N HIS A 101 -12.56 6.18 31.65
CA HIS A 101 -11.76 7.37 31.96
C HIS A 101 -10.32 7.07 32.41
N GLY A 102 -9.86 5.84 32.20
CA GLY A 102 -8.49 5.43 32.49
C GLY A 102 -7.47 5.97 31.49
N HIS A 103 -6.18 5.80 31.83
CA HIS A 103 -5.08 6.20 30.96
C HIS A 103 -5.06 5.39 29.66
N VAL A 104 -4.73 6.04 28.55
CA VAL A 104 -4.61 5.40 27.24
C VAL A 104 -3.23 5.63 26.65
N THR A 105 -2.70 4.58 26.02
CA THR A 105 -1.42 4.63 25.30
C THR A 105 -1.66 4.39 23.81
N GLN A 106 -1.20 5.31 22.95
CA GLN A 106 -1.31 5.15 21.51
C GLN A 106 -0.42 4.02 21.00
N ASP A 107 -0.89 3.29 20.00
CA ASP A 107 -0.11 2.29 19.30
C ASP A 107 1.24 2.87 18.84
N PRO A 108 2.38 2.22 19.17
CA PRO A 108 3.70 2.73 18.81
C PRO A 108 4.04 2.57 17.33
N ASP A 109 3.33 1.71 16.62
CA ASP A 109 3.60 1.40 15.23
C ASP A 109 3.07 2.50 14.28
N VAL A 110 3.59 2.49 13.06
CA VAL A 110 3.14 3.33 11.96
C VAL A 110 2.51 2.50 10.87
N LEU A 111 1.68 3.12 10.04
CA LEU A 111 1.08 2.47 8.89
C LEU A 111 2.10 2.21 7.79
N ASP A 112 1.95 1.11 7.09
CA ASP A 112 2.66 0.82 5.85
C ASP A 112 2.51 1.98 4.86
N THR A 113 3.61 2.40 4.25
CA THR A 113 3.65 3.45 3.23
C THR A 113 2.61 3.22 2.12
N TRP A 114 2.41 1.96 1.73
CA TRP A 114 1.47 1.61 0.68
C TRP A 114 0.00 1.79 1.08
N PHE A 115 -0.28 1.90 2.38
CA PHE A 115 -1.63 2.19 2.86
C PHE A 115 -2.08 3.59 2.43
N SER A 116 -1.28 4.61 2.67
CA SER A 116 -1.57 5.97 2.18
C SER A 116 -1.40 6.11 0.67
N SER A 117 -0.41 5.41 0.08
CA SER A 117 -0.17 5.44 -1.37
C SER A 117 -1.34 4.87 -2.19
N GLY A 118 -2.09 3.93 -1.63
CA GLY A 118 -3.29 3.38 -2.27
C GLY A 118 -4.45 4.39 -2.39
N LEU A 119 -4.43 5.46 -1.59
CA LEU A 119 -5.43 6.53 -1.63
C LEU A 119 -5.16 7.57 -2.72
N TRP A 120 -4.02 7.49 -3.41
CA TRP A 120 -3.56 8.50 -4.38
C TRP A 120 -4.63 8.97 -5.37
N PRO A 121 -5.42 8.10 -6.04
CA PRO A 121 -6.32 8.52 -7.11
C PRO A 121 -7.39 9.51 -6.68
N PHE A 122 -7.75 9.54 -5.41
CA PHE A 122 -8.82 10.39 -4.88
C PHE A 122 -8.36 11.32 -3.75
N ALA A 123 -7.41 10.91 -2.92
CA ALA A 123 -6.92 11.75 -1.83
C ALA A 123 -6.22 13.02 -2.33
N THR A 124 -5.49 12.96 -3.46
CA THR A 124 -4.83 14.13 -4.07
C THR A 124 -5.80 15.15 -4.63
N MET A 125 -7.05 14.75 -4.85
CA MET A 125 -8.14 15.62 -5.30
C MET A 125 -9.03 16.12 -4.15
N GLY A 126 -8.61 15.92 -2.90
CA GLY A 126 -9.22 16.49 -1.70
C GLY A 126 -10.15 15.56 -0.93
N TRP A 127 -10.26 14.28 -1.33
CA TRP A 127 -11.00 13.29 -0.52
C TRP A 127 -10.52 13.30 0.95
N PRO A 128 -11.40 13.17 1.95
CA PRO A 128 -12.81 12.74 1.87
C PRO A 128 -13.84 13.86 1.57
N LYS A 129 -13.38 15.07 1.25
CA LYS A 129 -14.29 16.15 0.84
C LYS A 129 -14.69 15.97 -0.61
N GLN A 130 -15.96 16.26 -0.91
CA GLN A 130 -16.48 16.25 -2.28
C GLN A 130 -16.12 17.55 -3.01
N THR A 131 -14.85 17.67 -3.40
CA THR A 131 -14.31 18.85 -4.08
C THR A 131 -14.73 18.92 -5.55
N PRO A 132 -14.68 20.10 -6.19
CA PRO A 132 -14.89 20.22 -7.64
C PRO A 132 -13.90 19.38 -8.45
N GLU A 133 -12.64 19.32 -8.00
CA GLU A 133 -11.57 18.55 -8.64
C GLU A 133 -11.86 17.06 -8.62
N LEU A 134 -12.29 16.51 -7.47
CA LEU A 134 -12.67 15.10 -7.34
C LEU A 134 -13.85 14.78 -8.29
N LYS A 135 -14.88 15.62 -8.32
CA LYS A 135 -16.05 15.42 -9.19
C LYS A 135 -15.71 15.49 -10.68
N GLN A 136 -14.71 16.28 -11.07
CA GLN A 136 -14.35 16.48 -12.47
C GLN A 136 -13.35 15.45 -12.97
N TRP A 137 -12.38 15.06 -12.14
CA TRP A 137 -11.22 14.32 -12.60
C TRP A 137 -11.19 12.85 -12.12
N TYR A 138 -12.05 12.47 -11.21
CA TYR A 138 -12.20 11.09 -10.75
C TYR A 138 -13.45 10.45 -11.39
N PRO A 139 -13.35 9.21 -11.93
CA PRO A 139 -12.15 8.42 -12.12
C PRO A 139 -11.23 8.98 -13.21
N THR A 140 -9.93 8.70 -13.11
CA THR A 140 -8.96 9.11 -14.13
C THR A 140 -8.96 8.16 -15.33
N SER A 141 -8.38 8.57 -16.47
CA SER A 141 -8.39 7.74 -17.67
C SER A 141 -7.28 6.70 -17.69
N VAL A 142 -6.06 7.09 -17.32
CA VAL A 142 -4.87 6.25 -17.45
C VAL A 142 -3.95 6.42 -16.24
N LEU A 143 -3.53 5.29 -15.66
CA LEU A 143 -2.41 5.21 -14.74
C LEU A 143 -1.19 4.67 -15.47
N VAL A 144 -0.05 5.34 -15.33
CA VAL A 144 1.23 4.89 -15.90
C VAL A 144 2.19 4.51 -14.79
N THR A 145 2.72 3.28 -14.82
CA THR A 145 3.64 2.79 -13.78
C THR A 145 4.55 1.66 -14.27
N GLY A 146 5.59 1.35 -13.51
CA GLY A 146 6.43 0.18 -13.73
C GLY A 146 5.74 -1.13 -13.30
N TYR A 147 6.14 -2.22 -13.92
CA TYR A 147 5.59 -3.55 -13.61
C TYR A 147 5.90 -4.04 -12.18
N ASP A 148 6.93 -3.49 -11.55
CA ASP A 148 7.42 -3.91 -10.24
C ASP A 148 6.54 -3.49 -9.06
N ILE A 149 5.61 -2.55 -9.28
CA ILE A 149 4.68 -2.07 -8.25
C ILE A 149 3.21 -2.33 -8.58
N ILE A 150 2.91 -3.26 -9.47
CA ILE A 150 1.53 -3.70 -9.74
C ILE A 150 0.85 -4.12 -8.44
N PHE A 151 1.52 -4.94 -7.62
CA PHE A 151 0.95 -5.45 -6.36
C PHE A 151 0.98 -4.41 -5.24
N PHE A 152 2.04 -3.61 -5.20
CA PHE A 152 2.21 -2.65 -4.11
C PHE A 152 1.33 -1.41 -4.27
N TRP A 153 1.11 -0.96 -5.49
CA TRP A 153 0.42 0.29 -5.75
C TRP A 153 -0.86 0.14 -6.56
N VAL A 154 -0.77 -0.48 -7.76
CA VAL A 154 -1.94 -0.57 -8.65
C VAL A 154 -3.10 -1.32 -8.00
N ALA A 155 -2.85 -2.51 -7.48
CA ALA A 155 -3.89 -3.32 -6.84
C ALA A 155 -4.48 -2.59 -5.64
N ARG A 156 -3.64 -1.93 -4.82
CA ARG A 156 -4.10 -1.16 -3.66
C ARG A 156 -4.96 0.03 -4.04
N MET A 157 -4.60 0.76 -5.09
CA MET A 157 -5.45 1.85 -5.59
C MET A 157 -6.81 1.33 -6.06
N ILE A 158 -6.86 0.19 -6.73
CA ILE A 158 -8.11 -0.38 -7.24
C ILE A 158 -9.02 -0.81 -6.08
N PHE A 159 -8.53 -1.65 -5.14
CA PHE A 159 -9.41 -2.12 -4.09
C PHE A 159 -9.77 -1.04 -3.06
N MET A 160 -8.88 -0.08 -2.78
CA MET A 160 -9.20 1.04 -1.90
C MET A 160 -10.22 2.01 -2.55
N ALA A 161 -10.10 2.25 -3.85
CA ALA A 161 -11.06 3.06 -4.58
C ALA A 161 -12.46 2.43 -4.57
N LEU A 162 -12.53 1.12 -4.82
CA LEU A 162 -13.80 0.39 -4.76
C LEU A 162 -14.42 0.38 -3.36
N GLU A 163 -13.59 0.34 -2.31
CA GLU A 163 -14.05 0.39 -0.93
C GLU A 163 -14.53 1.78 -0.50
N PHE A 164 -13.80 2.84 -0.85
CA PHE A 164 -14.05 4.18 -0.33
C PHE A 164 -14.87 5.08 -1.25
N GLU A 165 -14.70 4.96 -2.56
CA GLU A 165 -15.41 5.75 -3.57
C GLU A 165 -16.47 4.94 -4.31
N HIS A 166 -16.49 3.60 -4.15
CA HIS A 166 -17.42 2.68 -4.81
C HIS A 166 -17.36 2.74 -6.34
N GLU A 167 -16.22 3.16 -6.87
CA GLU A 167 -15.96 3.34 -8.30
C GLU A 167 -14.50 3.00 -8.63
N ILE A 168 -14.23 2.57 -9.87
CA ILE A 168 -12.87 2.30 -10.34
C ILE A 168 -12.03 3.57 -10.33
N PRO A 169 -10.72 3.51 -9.99
CA PRO A 169 -9.89 4.71 -9.92
C PRO A 169 -9.39 5.19 -11.28
N PHE A 170 -9.29 4.31 -12.26
CA PHE A 170 -8.82 4.54 -13.63
C PHE A 170 -9.25 3.41 -14.55
N LYS A 171 -9.38 3.70 -15.86
CA LYS A 171 -9.77 2.70 -16.87
C LYS A 171 -8.60 1.87 -17.37
N HIS A 172 -7.44 2.49 -17.59
CA HIS A 172 -6.29 1.83 -18.19
C HIS A 172 -5.08 1.91 -17.28
N VAL A 173 -4.36 0.79 -17.13
CA VAL A 173 -3.08 0.70 -16.45
C VAL A 173 -1.99 0.45 -17.47
N PHE A 174 -1.25 1.50 -17.82
CA PHE A 174 -0.15 1.42 -18.77
C PHE A 174 1.14 1.05 -18.05
N ILE A 175 1.67 -0.13 -18.35
CA ILE A 175 2.85 -0.69 -17.70
C ILE A 175 4.08 -0.52 -18.58
N HIS A 176 5.06 0.24 -18.08
CA HIS A 176 6.35 0.43 -18.74
C HIS A 176 7.45 -0.46 -18.16
N GLY A 177 8.54 -0.59 -18.89
CA GLY A 177 9.78 -1.24 -18.43
C GLY A 177 10.53 -0.38 -17.42
N LEU A 178 11.50 -0.98 -16.73
CA LEU A 178 12.40 -0.27 -15.82
C LEU A 178 13.74 -0.02 -16.49
N VAL A 179 14.29 1.17 -16.32
CA VAL A 179 15.66 1.48 -16.74
C VAL A 179 16.63 0.72 -15.85
N ARG A 180 17.62 0.10 -16.48
CA ARG A 180 18.66 -0.71 -15.83
C ARG A 180 20.04 -0.17 -16.13
N ASP A 181 20.98 -0.45 -15.24
CA ASP A 181 22.39 -0.12 -15.46
C ASP A 181 23.04 -1.01 -16.52
N SER A 182 24.29 -0.75 -16.84
CA SER A 182 25.07 -1.52 -17.83
C SER A 182 25.25 -3.00 -17.49
N GLN A 183 25.02 -3.38 -16.25
CA GLN A 183 25.05 -4.78 -15.79
C GLN A 183 23.65 -5.41 -15.74
N GLY A 184 22.62 -4.72 -16.21
CA GLY A 184 21.24 -5.18 -16.21
C GLY A 184 20.56 -5.13 -14.84
N ARG A 185 21.16 -4.48 -13.83
CA ARG A 185 20.57 -4.34 -12.48
C ARG A 185 19.58 -3.20 -12.46
N LYS A 186 18.49 -3.37 -11.69
CA LYS A 186 17.54 -2.28 -11.43
C LYS A 186 18.27 -1.12 -10.73
N MET A 187 18.06 0.11 -11.19
CA MET A 187 18.60 1.29 -10.53
C MET A 187 17.97 1.46 -9.15
N SER A 188 18.81 1.73 -8.16
CA SER A 188 18.37 2.04 -6.79
C SER A 188 19.29 3.06 -6.12
N LYS A 189 18.72 3.83 -5.19
CA LYS A 189 19.49 4.79 -4.39
C LYS A 189 20.57 4.12 -3.54
N SER A 190 20.30 2.92 -3.03
CA SER A 190 21.25 2.17 -2.20
C SER A 190 22.43 1.61 -2.98
N LEU A 191 22.27 1.34 -4.27
CA LEU A 191 23.36 0.87 -5.14
C LEU A 191 24.14 2.03 -5.77
N GLY A 192 23.62 3.25 -5.73
CA GLY A 192 24.25 4.42 -6.35
C GLY A 192 24.41 4.29 -7.88
N ASN A 193 23.64 3.42 -8.53
CA ASN A 193 23.74 3.10 -9.95
C ASN A 193 22.72 3.86 -10.82
N GLY A 194 22.23 4.99 -10.31
CA GLY A 194 21.35 5.89 -11.07
C GLY A 194 22.10 6.55 -12.23
N ILE A 195 21.44 6.64 -13.38
CA ILE A 195 21.95 7.36 -14.56
C ILE A 195 21.33 8.75 -14.53
N ASN A 196 22.16 9.77 -14.54
CA ASN A 196 21.70 11.16 -14.69
C ASN A 196 21.31 11.39 -16.14
N PRO A 197 20.04 11.74 -16.45
CA PRO A 197 19.60 11.97 -17.83
C PRO A 197 20.40 13.06 -18.56
N LEU A 198 20.88 14.07 -17.83
CA LEU A 198 21.69 15.16 -18.41
C LEU A 198 23.10 14.73 -18.84
N GLU A 199 23.60 13.61 -18.33
CA GLU A 199 24.90 13.04 -18.72
C GLU A 199 24.81 12.14 -19.94
N VAL A 200 23.58 11.83 -20.38
CA VAL A 200 23.32 10.95 -21.53
C VAL A 200 23.01 11.76 -22.79
N ILE A 201 22.70 13.03 -22.64
CA ILE A 201 22.47 14.00 -23.73
C ILE A 201 23.78 14.61 -24.18
#